data_60bea616a8eb6fbe74255dafa579c8b0
#
_entry.id   60bea616a8eb6fbe74255dafa579c8b0
#
_cell.length_a   1.000
_cell.length_b   1.000
_cell.length_c   1.000
_cell.angle_alpha   90.00
_cell.angle_beta   90.00
_cell.angle_gamma   90.00
#
_symmetry.space_group_name_H-M   'P 1'
#
loop_
_entity.id
_entity.type
_entity.pdbx_description
1 polymer ?
#
loop_
_entity_poly.entity_id
_entity_poly.type
_entity_poly.pdbx_seq_one_letter_code
_entity_poly.pdbx_strand_id
1 'polypeptide(L)'
;MTGADEERLPLAKALLSVPSLRARYLDHVRVLTEDWLSWDKIEPIATRYRELIREEVAKDTRKLYPTEAFEKSLSEEVAAGRRPLPSLKMFVEERAKFLKGHPDLSGQAPRVVSMTSDPVAQPGEPLVIGAMVTKDTEAVVMIHHRSGGKGPFTVTPMAAREEGFEATLPGLPAG
;
A
#
# COMPACT_ATOMS: atom_id res chain seq x y z
N MET A 1 -15.06 4.66 4.01
CA MET A 1 -13.83 5.30 4.52
C MET A 1 -14.08 6.79 4.61
N THR A 2 -14.36 7.23 5.78
CA THR A 2 -15.13 8.44 6.06
C THR A 2 -14.31 9.71 6.30
N GLY A 3 -13.00 9.69 6.08
CA GLY A 3 -12.18 10.88 6.24
C GLY A 3 -12.41 12.00 5.21
N ALA A 4 -13.06 11.68 4.08
CA ALA A 4 -13.35 12.66 3.04
C ALA A 4 -14.48 13.64 3.42
N ASP A 5 -15.35 13.24 4.34
CA ASP A 5 -16.54 14.01 4.73
C ASP A 5 -16.45 14.56 6.16
N GLU A 6 -15.38 14.25 6.89
CA GLU A 6 -15.24 14.71 8.27
C GLU A 6 -14.68 16.14 8.34
N GLU A 7 -15.45 17.07 8.84
CA GLU A 7 -15.03 18.47 9.10
C GLU A 7 -13.84 18.56 10.09
N ARG A 8 -13.67 17.53 10.93
CA ARG A 8 -12.55 17.45 11.89
C ARG A 8 -11.20 17.11 11.26
N LEU A 9 -11.20 16.69 9.98
CA LEU A 9 -10.00 16.33 9.23
C LEU A 9 -9.87 17.14 7.94
N PRO A 10 -9.70 18.47 8.03
CA PRO A 10 -9.76 19.35 6.87
C PRO A 10 -8.73 19.03 5.79
N LEU A 11 -7.52 18.61 6.18
CA LEU A 11 -6.49 18.20 5.23
C LEU A 11 -6.87 16.91 4.48
N ALA A 12 -7.35 15.90 5.20
CA ALA A 12 -7.80 14.65 4.57
C ALA A 12 -8.98 14.91 3.64
N LYS A 13 -9.95 15.74 4.05
CA LYS A 13 -11.08 16.15 3.22
C LYS A 13 -10.61 16.82 1.93
N ALA A 14 -9.71 17.80 2.04
CA ALA A 14 -9.18 18.53 0.88
C ALA A 14 -8.42 17.62 -0.09
N LEU A 15 -7.58 16.72 0.41
CA LEU A 15 -6.82 15.78 -0.42
C LEU A 15 -7.72 14.73 -1.08
N LEU A 16 -8.66 14.14 -0.33
CA LEU A 16 -9.53 13.07 -0.84
C LEU A 16 -10.71 13.59 -1.68
N SER A 17 -10.96 14.91 -1.71
CA SER A 17 -11.89 15.52 -2.65
C SER A 17 -11.32 15.61 -4.08
N VAL A 18 -9.99 15.50 -4.25
CA VAL A 18 -9.35 15.45 -5.56
C VAL A 18 -9.39 14.00 -6.07
N PRO A 19 -10.09 13.69 -7.17
CA PRO A 19 -10.31 12.31 -7.62
C PRO A 19 -9.03 11.49 -7.82
N SER A 20 -7.99 12.08 -8.41
CA SER A 20 -6.70 11.40 -8.63
C SER A 20 -5.96 11.07 -7.33
N LEU A 21 -6.02 11.94 -6.33
CA LEU A 21 -5.43 11.68 -5.02
C LEU A 21 -6.22 10.64 -4.24
N ARG A 22 -7.56 10.70 -4.34
CA ARG A 22 -8.42 9.66 -3.76
C ARG A 22 -8.15 8.29 -4.35
N ALA A 23 -8.08 8.17 -5.68
CA ALA A 23 -7.77 6.92 -6.36
C ALA A 23 -6.43 6.35 -5.89
N ARG A 24 -5.38 7.16 -5.88
CA ARG A 24 -4.05 6.76 -5.39
C ARG A 24 -4.07 6.32 -3.92
N TYR A 25 -4.82 7.00 -3.07
CA TYR A 25 -4.98 6.61 -1.67
C TYR A 25 -5.65 5.22 -1.55
N LEU A 26 -6.74 5.00 -2.28
CA LEU A 26 -7.45 3.73 -2.28
C LEU A 26 -6.57 2.59 -2.81
N ASP A 27 -5.75 2.83 -3.82
CA ASP A 27 -4.79 1.85 -4.34
C ASP A 27 -3.76 1.44 -3.28
N HIS A 28 -3.20 2.40 -2.55
CA HIS A 28 -2.31 2.09 -1.43
C HIS A 28 -3.02 1.28 -0.33
N VAL A 29 -4.28 1.62 -0.01
CA VAL A 29 -5.05 0.85 0.98
C VAL A 29 -5.30 -0.58 0.50
N ARG A 30 -5.59 -0.81 -0.80
CA ARG A 30 -5.74 -2.15 -1.39
C ARG A 30 -4.46 -2.96 -1.25
N VAL A 31 -3.33 -2.40 -1.69
CA VAL A 31 -2.02 -3.06 -1.58
C VAL A 31 -1.71 -3.42 -0.13
N LEU A 32 -1.88 -2.50 0.80
CA LEU A 32 -1.66 -2.79 2.22
C LEU A 32 -2.59 -3.89 2.75
N THR A 33 -3.86 -3.90 2.32
CA THR A 33 -4.83 -4.89 2.75
C THR A 33 -4.53 -6.28 2.20
N GLU A 34 -4.10 -6.37 0.93
CA GLU A 34 -3.82 -7.64 0.26
C GLU A 34 -2.46 -8.21 0.63
N ASP A 35 -1.43 -7.35 0.69
CA ASP A 35 -0.05 -7.80 0.81
C ASP A 35 0.45 -7.83 2.26
N TRP A 36 -0.12 -7.02 3.15
CA TRP A 36 0.42 -6.84 4.51
C TRP A 36 -0.56 -7.14 5.64
N LEU A 37 -1.85 -6.86 5.46
CA LEU A 37 -2.83 -6.98 6.53
C LEU A 37 -3.35 -8.43 6.65
N SER A 38 -2.44 -9.35 6.99
CA SER A 38 -2.74 -10.74 7.31
C SER A 38 -2.02 -11.15 8.58
N TRP A 39 -2.62 -12.04 9.38
CA TRP A 39 -2.02 -12.48 10.63
C TRP A 39 -0.68 -13.17 10.39
N ASP A 40 -0.58 -14.03 9.37
CA ASP A 40 0.65 -14.75 9.02
C ASP A 40 1.86 -13.86 8.77
N LYS A 41 1.63 -12.63 8.30
CA LYS A 41 2.70 -11.64 8.09
C LYS A 41 2.99 -10.79 9.31
N ILE A 42 1.96 -10.46 10.08
CA ILE A 42 2.08 -9.56 11.23
C ILE A 42 2.58 -10.32 12.46
N GLU A 43 2.13 -11.55 12.69
CA GLU A 43 2.49 -12.35 13.87
C GLU A 43 4.00 -12.47 14.11
N PRO A 44 4.84 -12.86 13.13
CA PRO A 44 6.28 -13.01 13.37
C PRO A 44 6.94 -11.67 13.73
N ILE A 45 6.48 -10.58 13.14
CA ILE A 45 7.00 -9.24 13.42
C ILE A 45 6.59 -8.80 14.83
N ALA A 46 5.31 -8.92 15.17
CA ALA A 46 4.78 -8.55 16.47
C ALA A 46 5.37 -9.41 17.60
N THR A 47 5.54 -10.71 17.38
CA THR A 47 6.19 -11.61 18.31
C THR A 47 7.64 -11.21 18.57
N ARG A 48 8.39 -10.92 17.52
CA ARG A 48 9.77 -10.44 17.66
C ARG A 48 9.87 -9.16 18.50
N TYR A 49 8.99 -8.19 18.26
CA TYR A 49 8.98 -6.96 19.05
C TYR A 49 8.52 -7.21 20.49
N ARG A 50 7.53 -8.07 20.72
CA ARG A 50 7.12 -8.46 22.08
C ARG A 50 8.30 -9.06 22.86
N GLU A 51 9.03 -10.00 22.27
CA GLU A 51 10.21 -10.59 22.90
C GLU A 51 11.29 -9.54 23.23
N LEU A 52 11.54 -8.62 22.30
CA LEU A 52 12.54 -7.57 22.48
C LEU A 52 12.27 -6.66 23.69
N ILE A 53 11.00 -6.37 23.97
CA ILE A 53 10.61 -5.43 25.05
C ILE A 53 10.11 -6.13 26.32
N ARG A 54 9.99 -7.46 26.33
CA ARG A 54 9.37 -8.24 27.40
C ARG A 54 9.95 -7.92 28.79
N GLU A 55 11.27 -7.90 28.91
CA GLU A 55 11.94 -7.65 30.18
C GLU A 55 11.67 -6.23 30.70
N GLU A 56 11.69 -5.25 29.82
CA GLU A 56 11.42 -3.86 30.19
C GLU A 56 9.96 -3.65 30.60
N VAL A 57 9.03 -4.28 29.90
CA VAL A 57 7.62 -4.28 30.29
C VAL A 57 7.41 -4.96 31.65
N ALA A 58 8.13 -6.04 31.95
CA ALA A 58 8.05 -6.72 33.25
C ALA A 58 8.52 -5.82 34.40
N LYS A 59 9.56 -5.02 34.18
CA LYS A 59 10.14 -4.07 35.15
C LYS A 59 9.28 -2.82 35.36
N ASP A 60 8.43 -2.45 34.38
CA ASP A 60 7.61 -1.25 34.48
C ASP A 60 6.54 -1.38 35.57
N THR A 61 6.71 -0.61 36.63
CA THR A 61 5.77 -0.54 37.76
C THR A 61 4.58 0.40 37.52
N ARG A 62 4.58 1.18 36.42
CA ARG A 62 3.53 2.16 36.09
C ARG A 62 2.62 1.72 34.94
N LYS A 63 2.81 0.49 34.44
CA LYS A 63 1.95 -0.03 33.38
C LYS A 63 0.48 -0.11 33.82
N LEU A 64 -0.40 0.22 32.90
CA LEU A 64 -1.86 0.27 33.14
C LEU A 64 -2.48 -1.13 33.26
N TYR A 65 -1.84 -2.15 32.69
CA TYR A 65 -2.33 -3.52 32.63
C TYR A 65 -1.30 -4.50 33.21
N PRO A 66 -1.73 -5.64 33.77
CA PRO A 66 -0.82 -6.65 34.25
C PRO A 66 0.09 -7.22 33.16
N THR A 67 1.24 -7.77 33.54
CA THR A 67 2.16 -8.41 32.59
C THR A 67 1.51 -9.52 31.78
N GLU A 68 0.58 -10.28 32.37
CA GLU A 68 -0.21 -11.30 31.67
C GLU A 68 -1.03 -10.73 30.52
N ALA A 69 -1.56 -9.52 30.67
CA ALA A 69 -2.29 -8.85 29.61
C ALA A 69 -1.38 -8.55 28.40
N PHE A 70 -0.15 -8.14 28.67
CA PHE A 70 0.87 -7.95 27.61
C PHE A 70 1.20 -9.28 26.92
N GLU A 71 1.40 -10.37 27.65
CA GLU A 71 1.73 -11.68 27.07
C GLU A 71 0.60 -12.22 26.17
N LYS A 72 -0.66 -11.97 26.54
CA LYS A 72 -1.85 -12.43 25.79
C LYS A 72 -2.26 -11.52 24.64
N SER A 73 -1.87 -10.25 24.68
CA SER A 73 -2.38 -9.20 23.78
C SER A 73 -2.24 -9.46 22.28
N LEU A 74 -1.33 -10.33 21.86
CA LEU A 74 -1.17 -10.67 20.44
C LEU A 74 -2.31 -11.56 19.93
N SER A 75 -2.71 -12.59 20.68
CA SER A 75 -3.60 -13.66 20.21
C SER A 75 -4.90 -13.80 20.97
N GLU A 76 -4.98 -13.30 22.21
CA GLU A 76 -6.13 -13.45 23.08
C GLU A 76 -6.70 -12.09 23.49
N GLU A 77 -8.01 -12.04 23.65
CA GLU A 77 -8.69 -10.91 24.25
C GLU A 77 -8.30 -10.75 25.72
N VAL A 78 -8.09 -9.51 26.12
CA VAL A 78 -7.65 -9.19 27.49
C VAL A 78 -8.75 -8.45 28.23
N ALA A 79 -9.08 -8.91 29.42
CA ALA A 79 -9.99 -8.20 30.31
C ALA A 79 -9.39 -6.84 30.73
N ALA A 80 -10.06 -5.76 30.40
CA ALA A 80 -9.63 -4.40 30.69
C ALA A 80 -10.81 -3.55 31.18
N GLY A 81 -11.03 -3.53 32.47
CA GLY A 81 -12.12 -2.78 33.09
C GLY A 81 -13.51 -3.23 32.59
N ARG A 82 -14.30 -2.28 32.06
CA ARG A 82 -15.69 -2.54 31.63
C ARG A 82 -15.82 -3.19 30.25
N ARG A 83 -14.78 -3.11 29.44
CA ARG A 83 -14.77 -3.68 28.07
C ARG A 83 -13.47 -4.45 27.85
N PRO A 84 -13.55 -5.66 27.31
CA PRO A 84 -12.36 -6.37 26.91
C PRO A 84 -11.64 -5.62 25.78
N LEU A 85 -10.33 -5.74 25.76
CA LEU A 85 -9.51 -5.25 24.67
C LEU A 85 -9.30 -6.37 23.65
N PRO A 86 -9.61 -6.15 22.38
CA PRO A 86 -9.36 -7.14 21.35
C PRO A 86 -7.86 -7.42 21.24
N SER A 87 -7.52 -8.65 20.88
CA SER A 87 -6.14 -8.99 20.56
C SER A 87 -5.70 -8.32 19.26
N LEU A 88 -4.39 -8.21 19.05
CA LEU A 88 -3.84 -7.73 17.77
C LEU A 88 -4.32 -8.61 16.60
N LYS A 89 -4.37 -9.93 16.80
CA LYS A 89 -4.89 -10.88 15.81
C LYS A 89 -6.33 -10.54 15.40
N MET A 90 -7.21 -10.42 16.39
CA MET A 90 -8.62 -10.09 16.13
C MET A 90 -8.77 -8.75 15.41
N PHE A 91 -8.02 -7.74 15.84
CA PHE A 91 -8.02 -6.44 15.16
C PHE A 91 -7.58 -6.56 13.68
N VAL A 92 -6.50 -7.29 13.39
CA VAL A 92 -5.99 -7.49 12.02
C VAL A 92 -7.02 -8.21 11.16
N GLU A 93 -7.59 -9.30 11.65
CA GLU A 93 -8.56 -10.11 10.92
C GLU A 93 -9.86 -9.34 10.64
N GLU A 94 -10.40 -8.67 11.64
CA GLU A 94 -11.62 -7.85 11.48
C GLU A 94 -11.38 -6.64 10.57
N ARG A 95 -10.22 -6.00 10.69
CA ARG A 95 -9.87 -4.87 9.83
C ARG A 95 -9.69 -5.30 8.39
N ALA A 96 -9.02 -6.41 8.14
CA ALA A 96 -8.88 -6.98 6.80
C ALA A 96 -10.23 -7.34 6.19
N LYS A 97 -11.10 -7.98 6.96
CA LYS A 97 -12.46 -8.31 6.53
C LYS A 97 -13.28 -7.06 6.18
N PHE A 98 -13.21 -6.04 7.04
CA PHE A 98 -13.90 -4.76 6.80
C PHE A 98 -13.40 -4.09 5.50
N LEU A 99 -12.09 -4.00 5.32
CA LEU A 99 -11.50 -3.34 4.15
C LEU A 99 -11.80 -4.10 2.85
N LYS A 100 -11.69 -5.43 2.85
CA LYS A 100 -12.01 -6.28 1.69
C LYS A 100 -13.48 -6.19 1.29
N GLY A 101 -14.38 -5.99 2.25
CA GLY A 101 -15.81 -5.83 2.00
C GLY A 101 -16.24 -4.38 1.69
N HIS A 102 -15.34 -3.41 1.74
CA HIS A 102 -15.71 -2.00 1.57
C HIS A 102 -15.93 -1.67 0.08
N PRO A 103 -17.06 -1.03 -0.31
CA PRO A 103 -17.38 -0.73 -1.72
C PRO A 103 -16.28 0.04 -2.46
N ASP A 104 -15.64 1.01 -1.83
CA ASP A 104 -14.56 1.80 -2.42
C ASP A 104 -13.30 0.96 -2.73
N LEU A 105 -13.18 -0.22 -2.13
CA LEU A 105 -12.03 -1.12 -2.27
C LEU A 105 -12.35 -2.39 -3.06
N SER A 106 -13.62 -2.62 -3.40
CA SER A 106 -14.09 -3.83 -4.10
C SER A 106 -13.70 -3.88 -5.58
N GLY A 107 -13.25 -2.77 -6.18
CA GLY A 107 -12.68 -2.74 -7.52
C GLY A 107 -11.25 -3.30 -7.52
N GLN A 108 -10.92 -4.13 -8.51
CA GLN A 108 -9.52 -4.50 -8.71
C GLN A 108 -8.76 -3.28 -9.26
N ALA A 109 -7.77 -2.80 -8.51
CA ALA A 109 -6.85 -1.82 -9.06
C ALA A 109 -6.07 -2.44 -10.23
N PRO A 110 -5.88 -1.71 -11.34
CA PRO A 110 -5.04 -2.18 -12.40
C PRO A 110 -3.61 -2.40 -11.87
N ARG A 111 -3.06 -3.58 -12.13
CA ARG A 111 -1.69 -3.93 -11.73
C ARG A 111 -0.85 -4.13 -12.98
N VAL A 112 0.37 -3.63 -12.97
CA VAL A 112 1.36 -3.95 -14.00
C VAL A 112 1.77 -5.42 -13.80
N VAL A 113 1.44 -6.26 -14.78
CA VAL A 113 1.73 -7.70 -14.78
C VAL A 113 3.13 -7.96 -15.33
N SER A 114 3.48 -7.26 -16.39
CA SER A 114 4.80 -7.35 -17.02
C SER A 114 5.17 -6.04 -17.68
N MET A 115 6.45 -5.81 -17.78
CA MET A 115 7.03 -4.72 -18.58
C MET A 115 8.00 -5.32 -19.60
N THR A 116 7.96 -4.81 -20.80
CA THR A 116 8.89 -5.17 -21.89
C THR A 116 9.60 -3.90 -22.35
N SER A 117 10.87 -4.03 -22.69
CA SER A 117 11.65 -3.00 -23.35
C SER A 117 12.58 -3.65 -24.34
N ASP A 118 13.01 -2.92 -25.36
CA ASP A 118 14.08 -3.38 -26.21
C ASP A 118 15.33 -3.62 -25.38
N PRO A 119 15.93 -4.83 -25.47
CA PRO A 119 17.03 -5.22 -24.60
C PRO A 119 18.32 -4.41 -24.82
N VAL A 120 18.46 -3.76 -25.97
CA VAL A 120 19.63 -2.94 -26.31
C VAL A 120 19.17 -1.69 -27.05
N ALA A 121 18.88 -0.63 -26.31
CA ALA A 121 18.67 0.67 -26.90
C ALA A 121 20.04 1.25 -27.35
N GLN A 122 20.19 1.56 -28.63
CA GLN A 122 21.37 2.26 -29.12
C GLN A 122 21.33 3.74 -28.69
N PRO A 123 22.47 4.34 -28.35
CA PRO A 123 22.51 5.77 -28.06
C PRO A 123 21.89 6.59 -29.18
N GLY A 124 20.99 7.50 -28.83
CA GLY A 124 20.26 8.35 -29.77
C GLY A 124 19.01 7.71 -30.39
N GLU A 125 18.78 6.42 -30.24
CA GLU A 125 17.55 5.78 -30.71
C GLU A 125 16.43 5.84 -29.69
N PRO A 126 15.17 6.01 -30.11
CA PRO A 126 14.04 5.98 -29.21
C PRO A 126 13.86 4.58 -28.57
N LEU A 127 13.51 4.55 -27.28
CA LEU A 127 13.27 3.33 -26.55
C LEU A 127 11.76 3.08 -26.46
N VAL A 128 11.31 1.94 -26.97
CA VAL A 128 9.91 1.50 -26.83
C VAL A 128 9.76 0.67 -25.55
N ILE A 129 8.79 1.04 -24.73
CA ILE A 129 8.47 0.33 -23.49
C ILE A 129 7.02 -0.12 -23.56
N GLY A 130 6.81 -1.40 -23.41
CA GLY A 130 5.49 -2.03 -23.27
C GLY A 130 5.17 -2.33 -21.82
N ALA A 131 3.88 -2.27 -21.46
CA ALA A 131 3.37 -2.69 -20.17
C ALA A 131 2.06 -3.47 -20.33
N MET A 132 2.01 -4.67 -19.76
CA MET A 132 0.74 -5.38 -19.58
C MET A 132 0.16 -5.04 -18.22
N VAL A 133 -1.12 -4.70 -18.21
CA VAL A 133 -1.85 -4.31 -16.99
C VAL A 133 -3.03 -5.23 -16.82
N THR A 134 -3.30 -5.67 -15.58
CA THR A 134 -4.52 -6.41 -15.30
C THR A 134 -5.72 -5.56 -15.66
N LYS A 135 -6.63 -6.18 -16.33
CA LYS A 135 -7.90 -5.73 -16.88
C LYS A 135 -8.49 -4.45 -16.25
N ASP A 136 -8.26 -3.31 -16.91
CA ASP A 136 -9.21 -2.21 -16.92
C ASP A 136 -8.98 -1.39 -18.20
N THR A 137 -10.00 -1.34 -19.04
CA THR A 137 -9.95 -0.65 -20.34
C THR A 137 -9.93 0.88 -20.21
N GLU A 138 -10.17 1.41 -19.03
CA GLU A 138 -10.19 2.86 -18.75
C GLU A 138 -8.96 3.33 -17.95
N ALA A 139 -7.98 2.45 -17.70
CA ALA A 139 -6.80 2.81 -16.95
C ALA A 139 -5.94 3.83 -17.72
N VAL A 140 -5.56 4.91 -17.06
CA VAL A 140 -4.52 5.82 -17.56
C VAL A 140 -3.17 5.34 -17.02
N VAL A 141 -2.36 4.79 -17.92
CA VAL A 141 -1.03 4.29 -17.59
C VAL A 141 0.01 5.33 -17.92
N MET A 142 0.88 5.63 -16.96
CA MET A 142 1.94 6.63 -17.08
C MET A 142 3.28 5.98 -16.80
N ILE A 143 4.30 6.28 -17.59
CA ILE A 143 5.67 5.89 -17.31
C ILE A 143 6.43 7.06 -16.68
N HIS A 144 7.05 6.80 -15.53
CA HIS A 144 7.95 7.74 -14.88
C HIS A 144 9.39 7.33 -15.17
N HIS A 145 10.10 8.15 -15.91
CA HIS A 145 11.47 7.86 -16.31
C HIS A 145 12.41 9.03 -16.01
N ARG A 146 13.70 8.75 -15.91
CA ARG A 146 14.75 9.77 -15.78
C ARG A 146 16.05 9.27 -16.39
N SER A 147 16.82 10.19 -16.94
CA SER A 147 18.16 9.90 -17.46
C SER A 147 19.20 9.85 -16.33
N GLY A 148 20.18 8.96 -16.46
CA GLY A 148 21.35 8.91 -15.57
C GLY A 148 21.07 8.63 -14.08
N GLY A 149 19.89 8.19 -13.73
CA GLY A 149 19.53 7.84 -12.36
C GLY A 149 19.41 9.01 -11.37
N LYS A 150 19.60 10.25 -11.80
CA LYS A 150 19.55 11.47 -10.98
C LYS A 150 18.57 12.50 -11.57
N GLY A 151 18.09 13.42 -10.72
CA GLY A 151 17.15 14.47 -11.14
C GLY A 151 15.67 14.08 -11.04
N PRO A 152 14.77 14.99 -11.43
CA PRO A 152 13.33 14.74 -11.41
C PRO A 152 12.93 13.68 -12.45
N PHE A 153 11.84 12.99 -12.16
CA PHE A 153 11.23 12.09 -13.14
C PHE A 153 10.43 12.89 -14.17
N THR A 154 10.58 12.51 -15.44
CA THR A 154 9.66 12.91 -16.51
C THR A 154 8.53 11.90 -16.55
N VAL A 155 7.30 12.38 -16.76
CA VAL A 155 6.09 11.55 -16.81
C VAL A 155 5.59 11.54 -18.25
N THR A 156 5.50 10.35 -18.84
CA THR A 156 5.00 10.17 -20.21
C THR A 156 3.78 9.26 -20.20
N PRO A 157 2.66 9.65 -20.81
CA PRO A 157 1.50 8.77 -20.94
C PRO A 157 1.82 7.61 -21.88
N MET A 158 1.31 6.42 -21.54
CA MET A 158 1.38 5.25 -22.39
C MET A 158 0.10 5.12 -23.22
N ALA A 159 0.25 4.87 -24.51
CA ALA A 159 -0.87 4.64 -25.42
C ALA A 159 -1.41 3.21 -25.24
N ALA A 160 -2.73 3.06 -25.20
CA ALA A 160 -3.34 1.75 -25.21
C ALA A 160 -3.11 1.01 -26.54
N ARG A 161 -2.86 -0.29 -26.47
CA ARG A 161 -2.70 -1.25 -27.57
C ARG A 161 -3.62 -2.43 -27.37
N GLU A 162 -3.72 -3.32 -28.34
CA GLU A 162 -4.57 -4.52 -28.25
C GLU A 162 -4.17 -5.42 -27.05
N GLU A 163 -2.88 -5.51 -26.74
CA GLU A 163 -2.34 -6.37 -25.68
C GLU A 163 -1.68 -5.57 -24.53
N GLY A 164 -2.09 -4.33 -24.26
CA GLY A 164 -1.55 -3.56 -23.14
C GLY A 164 -1.33 -2.08 -23.45
N PHE A 165 -0.25 -1.54 -22.97
CA PHE A 165 0.11 -0.12 -23.11
C PHE A 165 1.53 0.03 -23.61
N GLU A 166 1.78 1.07 -24.40
CA GLU A 166 3.08 1.34 -25.00
C GLU A 166 3.45 2.82 -24.91
N ALA A 167 4.70 3.09 -24.62
CA ALA A 167 5.28 4.43 -24.72
C ALA A 167 6.61 4.39 -25.46
N THR A 168 6.86 5.41 -26.26
CA THR A 168 8.16 5.62 -26.89
C THR A 168 8.87 6.76 -26.16
N LEU A 169 9.99 6.46 -25.54
CA LEU A 169 10.84 7.44 -24.89
C LEU A 169 11.88 7.98 -25.88
N PRO A 170 12.22 9.28 -25.82
CA PRO A 170 13.25 9.84 -26.70
C PRO A 170 14.60 9.19 -26.45
N GLY A 171 15.37 8.99 -27.51
CA GLY A 171 16.72 8.47 -27.39
C GLY A 171 17.60 9.39 -26.55
N LEU A 172 18.44 8.79 -25.71
CA LEU A 172 19.41 9.52 -24.91
C LEU A 172 20.69 9.73 -25.71
N PRO A 173 21.32 10.91 -25.64
CA PRO A 173 22.62 11.12 -26.25
C PRO A 173 23.64 10.14 -25.68
N ALA A 174 24.61 9.75 -26.51
CA ALA A 174 25.79 9.02 -26.04
C ALA A 174 26.47 9.87 -24.96
N GLY A 175 26.63 9.29 -23.75
CA GLY A 175 27.32 9.93 -22.63
C GLY A 175 28.83 9.95 -22.82
#